data_bb28e8911e52439c90c134d3db7aefd7
#
_entry.id   bb28e8911e52439c90c134d3db7aefd7
#
_cell.length_a   1.000
_cell.length_b   1.000
_cell.length_c   1.000
_cell.angle_alpha   90.00
_cell.angle_beta   90.00
_cell.angle_gamma   90.00
#
_symmetry.space_group_name_H-M   'P 1'
#
loop_
_entity.id
_entity.type
_entity.pdbx_description
1 polymer ?
#
loop_
_entity_poly.entity_id
_entity_poly.type
_entity_poly.pdbx_seq_one_letter_code
_entity_poly.pdbx_strand_id
1 'polypeptide(L)' 'TLANARAIAMYLARELTRSSFPEIGQRFGGKDHSTVIYAHRRVARTADMLATATALAAALNPGTPAPVSA' A
#
# COMPACT_ATOMS: atom_id res chain seq x y z
N THR A 1 -11.01 3.16 -9.44
CA THR A 1 -10.26 3.77 -10.53
C THR A 1 -8.81 3.27 -10.55
N LEU A 2 -8.13 3.51 -11.65
CA LEU A 2 -6.72 3.13 -11.76
C LEU A 2 -5.87 3.84 -10.70
N ALA A 3 -6.16 5.09 -10.43
CA ALA A 3 -5.43 5.86 -9.42
C ALA A 3 -5.61 5.23 -8.03
N ASN A 4 -6.80 4.79 -7.72
CA ASN A 4 -7.06 4.14 -6.43
C ASN A 4 -6.34 2.79 -6.34
N ALA A 5 -6.37 2.01 -7.42
CA ALA A 5 -5.69 0.73 -7.46
C ALA A 5 -4.18 0.90 -7.27
N ARG A 6 -3.61 1.92 -7.91
CA ARG A 6 -2.19 2.19 -7.77
C ARG A 6 -1.83 2.61 -6.35
N ALA A 7 -2.67 3.45 -5.74
CA ALA A 7 -2.43 3.88 -4.37
C ALA A 7 -2.47 2.69 -3.40
N ILE A 8 -3.43 1.80 -3.58
CA ILE A 8 -3.55 0.60 -2.76
C ILE A 8 -2.32 -0.30 -2.96
N ALA A 9 -1.84 -0.44 -4.19
CA ALA A 9 -0.65 -1.23 -4.47
C ALA A 9 0.59 -0.64 -3.77
N MET A 10 0.74 0.67 -3.78
CA MET A 10 1.84 1.33 -3.07
C MET A 10 1.74 1.12 -1.57
N TYR A 11 0.53 1.22 -1.03
CA TYR A 11 0.30 0.98 0.39
C TYR A 11 0.71 -0.45 0.76
N LEU A 12 0.28 -1.43 -0.03
CA LEU A 12 0.61 -2.83 0.21
C LEU A 12 2.10 -3.11 0.08
N ALA A 13 2.76 -2.49 -0.89
CA ALA A 13 4.20 -2.65 -1.04
C ALA A 13 4.93 -2.21 0.22
N ARG A 14 4.48 -1.11 0.82
CA ARG A 14 5.08 -0.63 2.05
C ARG A 14 4.79 -1.56 3.22
N GLU A 15 3.54 -2.01 3.34
CA GLU A 15 3.12 -2.79 4.49
C GLU A 15 3.61 -4.23 4.45
N LEU A 16 3.66 -4.82 3.27
CA LEU A 16 4.00 -6.25 3.13
C LEU A 16 5.49 -6.50 2.94
N THR A 17 6.20 -5.58 2.31
CA THR A 17 7.62 -5.79 2.03
C THR A 17 8.54 -4.89 2.84
N ARG A 18 7.98 -3.87 3.47
CA ARG A 18 8.74 -2.88 4.22
C ARG A 18 9.78 -2.14 3.36
N SER A 19 9.52 -2.07 2.07
CA SER A 19 10.35 -1.28 1.18
C SER A 19 10.25 0.19 1.56
N SER A 20 11.32 0.94 1.35
CA SER A 20 11.29 2.37 1.61
C SER A 20 10.42 3.08 0.58
N PHE A 21 9.94 4.26 0.92
CA PHE A 21 9.13 5.02 -0.03
C PHE A 21 9.89 5.31 -1.32
N PRO A 22 11.18 5.70 -1.30
CA PRO A 22 11.92 5.86 -2.54
C PRO A 22 12.00 4.58 -3.38
N GLU A 23 12.19 3.43 -2.74
CA GLU A 23 12.24 2.15 -3.45
C GLU A 23 10.92 1.84 -4.14
N ILE A 24 9.81 2.08 -3.43
CA ILE A 24 8.48 1.86 -4.00
C ILE A 24 8.28 2.78 -5.20
N GLY A 25 8.66 4.04 -5.07
CA GLY A 25 8.55 4.99 -6.16
C GLY A 25 9.30 4.52 -7.40
N GLN A 26 10.49 4.00 -7.22
CA GLN A 26 11.28 3.47 -8.33
C GLN A 26 10.57 2.31 -9.03
N ARG A 27 10.00 1.40 -8.27
CA ARG A 27 9.31 0.25 -8.82
C ARG A 27 8.02 0.60 -9.53
N PHE A 28 7.45 1.74 -9.20
CA PHE A 28 6.21 2.21 -9.83
C PHE A 28 6.47 3.21 -10.95
N GLY A 29 7.57 3.05 -11.66
CA GLY A 29 7.87 3.86 -12.82
C GLY A 29 8.63 5.13 -12.54
N GLY A 30 9.43 5.13 -11.49
CA GLY A 30 10.24 6.30 -11.15
C GLY A 30 9.45 7.42 -10.52
N LYS A 31 8.42 7.09 -9.76
CA LYS A 31 7.63 8.08 -9.05
C LYS A 31 8.42 8.65 -7.88
N ASP A 32 8.22 9.92 -7.62
CA ASP A 32 8.83 10.58 -6.49
C ASP A 32 8.31 9.98 -5.18
N HIS A 33 9.19 9.91 -4.18
CA HIS A 33 8.79 9.33 -2.90
C HIS A 33 7.63 10.08 -2.25
N SER A 34 7.50 11.37 -2.50
CA SER A 34 6.36 12.15 -2.00
C SER A 34 5.04 11.62 -2.53
N THR A 35 5.03 11.17 -3.78
CA THR A 35 3.83 10.58 -4.38
C THR A 35 3.44 9.30 -3.64
N VAL A 36 4.42 8.49 -3.29
CA VAL A 36 4.17 7.23 -2.57
C VAL A 36 3.67 7.53 -1.16
N ILE A 37 4.31 8.47 -0.48
CA ILE A 37 3.88 8.86 0.88
C ILE A 37 2.45 9.35 0.87
N TYR A 38 2.10 10.19 -0.10
CA TYR A 38 0.75 10.71 -0.23
C TYR A 38 -0.25 9.59 -0.47
N ALA A 39 0.10 8.65 -1.38
CA ALA A 39 -0.77 7.52 -1.68
C ALA A 39 -0.96 6.64 -0.45
N HIS A 40 0.11 6.37 0.27
CA HIS A 40 0.05 5.56 1.49
C HIS A 40 -0.87 6.19 2.52
N ARG A 41 -0.72 7.49 2.76
CA ARG A 41 -1.56 8.20 3.71
C ARG A 41 -3.03 8.21 3.29
N ARG A 42 -3.26 8.40 2.00
CA ARG A 42 -4.62 8.43 1.48
C ARG A 42 -5.34 7.11 1.71
N VAL A 43 -4.66 5.99 1.47
CA VAL A 43 -5.22 4.67 1.73
C VAL A 43 -5.49 4.48 3.22
N ALA A 44 -4.52 4.83 4.05
CA ALA A 44 -4.65 4.67 5.50
C ALA A 44 -5.79 5.50 6.09
N ARG A 45 -6.14 6.62 5.45
CA ARG A 45 -7.16 7.53 5.93
C ARG A 45 -8.53 7.33 5.30
N THR A 46 -8.63 6.49 4.29
CA THR A 46 -9.87 6.24 3.58
C THR A 46 -10.36 4.84 3.92
N ALA A 47 -11.46 4.76 4.65
CA ALA A 47 -11.94 3.49 5.18
C ALA A 47 -12.15 2.43 4.09
N ASP A 48 -12.77 2.80 2.98
CA ASP A 48 -13.01 1.86 1.88
C ASP A 48 -11.73 1.35 1.26
N MET A 49 -10.75 2.24 1.06
CA MET A 49 -9.48 1.85 0.47
C MET A 49 -8.70 0.97 1.43
N LEU A 50 -8.73 1.30 2.71
CA LEU A 50 -8.04 0.50 3.71
C LEU A 50 -8.65 -0.89 3.83
N ALA A 51 -9.97 -0.98 3.80
CA ALA A 51 -10.66 -2.27 3.82
C ALA A 51 -10.26 -3.12 2.62
N THR A 52 -10.20 -2.52 1.43
CA THR A 52 -9.78 -3.21 0.22
C THR A 52 -8.33 -3.68 0.34
N ALA A 53 -7.46 -2.82 0.84
CA ALA A 53 -6.05 -3.15 1.03
C ALA A 53 -5.89 -4.31 2.02
N THR A 54 -6.62 -4.27 3.12
CA THR A 54 -6.57 -5.32 4.13
C THR A 54 -7.04 -6.67 3.55
N ALA A 55 -8.12 -6.65 2.78
CA ALA A 55 -8.63 -7.87 2.14
C ALA A 55 -7.61 -8.44 1.15
N LEU A 56 -6.98 -7.58 0.36
CA LEU A 56 -5.96 -8.01 -0.59
C LEU A 56 -4.73 -8.55 0.13
N ALA A 57 -4.32 -7.93 1.21
CA ALA A 57 -3.19 -8.41 1.99
C ALA A 57 -3.45 -9.81 2.53
N ALA A 58 -4.64 -10.05 3.02
CA ALA A 58 -5.02 -11.36 3.53
C ALA A 58 -5.01 -12.41 2.41
N ALA A 59 -5.45 -12.04 1.20
CA ALA A 59 -5.46 -12.94 0.07
C ALA A 59 -4.04 -13.23 -0.43
N LEU A 60 -3.14 -12.25 -0.36
CA LEU A 60 -1.77 -12.42 -0.82
C LEU A 60 -0.91 -13.18 0.19
N ASN A 61 -1.24 -13.09 1.46
CA ASN A 61 -0.51 -13.75 2.53
C ASN A 61 -1.46 -14.54 3.42
N PRO A 62 -2.12 -15.56 2.86
CA PRO A 62 -3.03 -16.38 3.66
C PRO A 62 -2.22 -17.12 4.72
N GLY A 63 -2.59 -17.03 5.93
CA GLY A 63 -1.85 -17.65 7.02
C GLY A 63 -0.90 -16.71 7.74
N THR A 64 -0.70 -15.53 7.23
CA THR A 64 0.04 -14.50 7.96
C THR A 64 -0.98 -13.75 8.82
N PRO A 65 -0.72 -13.60 10.11
CA PRO A 65 -1.63 -12.81 10.94
C PRO A 65 -1.75 -11.43 10.33
N ALA A 66 -2.95 -10.90 10.35
CA ALA A 66 -3.17 -9.55 9.86
C ALA A 66 -2.11 -8.65 10.48
N PRO A 67 -1.51 -7.78 9.68
CA PRO A 67 -0.53 -6.88 10.25
C PRO A 67 -1.21 -6.17 11.37
N VAL A 68 -0.77 -6.51 12.51
CA VAL A 68 -1.20 -5.78 13.64
C VAL A 68 -0.47 -4.49 13.51
N SER A 69 -0.98 -3.64 12.74
CA SER A 69 -0.53 -2.28 12.85
C SER A 69 -1.01 -1.85 14.21
N ALA A 70 -0.61 -2.58 15.10
CA ALA A 70 -0.92 -2.12 16.43
C ALA A 70 -0.08 -0.96 16.63
#